data_dd8bdf5bf6cb4029f46412bedaf5b736
#
_entry.id   dd8bdf5bf6cb4029f46412bedaf5b736
#
_cell.length_a   1.000
_cell.length_b   1.000
_cell.length_c   1.000
_cell.angle_alpha   90.00
_cell.angle_beta   90.00
_cell.angle_gamma   90.00
#
_symmetry.space_group_name_H-M   'P 1'
#
loop_
_entity.id
_entity.type
_entity.pdbx_description
1 polymer ?
#
loop_
_entity_poly.entity_id
_entity_poly.type
_entity_poly.pdbx_seq_one_letter_code
_entity_poly.pdbx_strand_id
1 'polypeptide(L)'
;MPEFSPVPLTLEGSSVLHQFFRFDWKAWRALSSGERDRITAEAVAALQRLERAGPDSPVRSAVYSELGHKGDLIFIHFRDNFEQLNQVELDLAQLAIYDFLELRHSYISVVELGLYESSRKTWEAAEAKGLAPGSPEFQTEVSENMKRAATAMAPRLNPPIPEAKYISFYPMDRLRSGDKNWYMVPFAERQRMMHEHGMIGRKYGDVVKQIISGSIGMDDWEWGVTLFAEDPVVFKRLIYEMRFDEVSAIYALFGQFYLGIRLPFAKLSDWLSGKLQTAPVFNLIPNPKPE
;
A
#
# COMPACT_ATOMS: atom_id res chain seq x y z
N MET A 1 -4.94 -37.67 3.91
CA MET A 1 -5.68 -36.41 3.86
C MET A 1 -5.82 -36.01 2.40
N PRO A 2 -7.00 -35.56 1.92
CA PRO A 2 -7.08 -35.00 0.58
C PRO A 2 -6.08 -33.85 0.49
N GLU A 3 -5.33 -33.81 -0.62
CA GLU A 3 -4.31 -32.79 -0.85
C GLU A 3 -5.03 -31.49 -1.30
N PHE A 4 -5.37 -30.65 -0.34
CA PHE A 4 -5.94 -29.34 -0.62
C PHE A 4 -4.91 -28.49 -1.37
N SER A 5 -5.42 -27.51 -2.16
CA SER A 5 -4.55 -26.59 -2.88
C SER A 5 -3.50 -25.98 -1.96
N PRO A 6 -2.22 -25.98 -2.33
CA PRO A 6 -1.18 -25.30 -1.56
C PRO A 6 -1.34 -23.77 -1.61
N VAL A 7 -2.19 -23.26 -2.50
CA VAL A 7 -2.41 -21.82 -2.72
C VAL A 7 -3.52 -21.34 -1.77
N PRO A 8 -3.25 -20.37 -0.86
CA PRO A 8 -4.28 -19.77 -0.05
C PRO A 8 -5.27 -18.98 -0.92
N LEU A 9 -6.52 -18.90 -0.46
CA LEU A 9 -7.47 -17.98 -1.05
C LEU A 9 -7.06 -16.53 -0.74
N THR A 10 -7.35 -15.62 -1.67
CA THR A 10 -7.13 -14.18 -1.54
C THR A 10 -8.40 -13.41 -1.84
N LEU A 11 -8.51 -12.21 -1.31
CA LEU A 11 -9.53 -11.23 -1.70
C LEU A 11 -8.80 -10.00 -2.21
N GLU A 12 -9.24 -9.52 -3.35
CA GLU A 12 -8.72 -8.33 -4.02
C GLU A 12 -9.71 -7.17 -3.89
N GLY A 13 -9.17 -5.96 -3.79
CA GLY A 13 -9.93 -4.73 -3.65
C GLY A 13 -9.49 -3.63 -4.61
N SER A 14 -9.34 -2.41 -4.09
CA SER A 14 -8.95 -1.24 -4.88
C SER A 14 -7.65 -1.45 -5.63
N SER A 15 -7.62 -1.05 -6.90
CA SER A 15 -6.39 -0.88 -7.68
C SER A 15 -5.58 0.28 -7.14
N VAL A 16 -4.26 0.12 -7.04
CA VAL A 16 -3.35 1.07 -6.39
C VAL A 16 -2.18 1.40 -7.31
N LEU A 17 -1.88 2.68 -7.43
CA LEU A 17 -0.71 3.18 -8.13
C LEU A 17 0.10 4.06 -7.19
N HIS A 18 1.37 3.74 -7.02
CA HIS A 18 2.37 4.62 -6.40
C HIS A 18 3.28 5.17 -7.49
N GLN A 19 3.55 6.47 -7.46
CA GLN A 19 4.46 7.13 -8.40
C GLN A 19 5.43 8.01 -7.61
N PHE A 20 6.70 7.93 -7.95
CA PHE A 20 7.80 8.62 -7.27
C PHE A 20 8.48 9.54 -8.29
N PHE A 21 8.38 10.85 -8.07
CA PHE A 21 8.88 11.85 -8.99
C PHE A 21 10.03 12.64 -8.41
N ARG A 22 10.99 12.96 -9.27
CA ARG A 22 11.92 14.05 -9.06
C ARG A 22 11.37 15.31 -9.69
N PHE A 23 11.52 16.44 -9.02
CA PHE A 23 11.10 17.74 -9.52
C PHE A 23 12.27 18.50 -10.16
N ASP A 24 12.12 19.02 -11.36
CA ASP A 24 13.15 19.86 -12.00
C ASP A 24 13.15 21.28 -11.42
N TRP A 25 13.77 21.42 -10.26
CA TRP A 25 13.92 22.69 -9.57
C TRP A 25 14.66 23.73 -10.40
N LYS A 26 15.55 23.33 -11.32
CA LYS A 26 16.32 24.24 -12.17
C LYS A 26 15.40 24.87 -13.22
N ALA A 27 14.66 24.07 -13.98
CA ALA A 27 13.71 24.54 -14.96
C ALA A 27 12.60 25.36 -14.29
N TRP A 28 12.07 24.89 -13.14
CA TRP A 28 11.06 25.62 -12.37
C TRP A 28 11.50 27.04 -11.96
N ARG A 29 12.72 27.17 -11.44
CA ARG A 29 13.26 28.49 -11.04
C ARG A 29 13.53 29.42 -12.19
N ALA A 30 13.67 28.92 -13.41
CA ALA A 30 13.87 29.72 -14.61
C ALA A 30 12.58 30.41 -15.10
N LEU A 31 11.41 29.94 -14.67
CA LEU A 31 10.12 30.56 -14.98
C LEU A 31 9.95 31.92 -14.28
N SER A 32 9.19 32.83 -14.91
CA SER A 32 8.70 34.05 -14.26
C SER A 32 7.76 33.68 -13.07
N SER A 33 7.59 34.63 -12.15
CA SER A 33 6.64 34.43 -11.03
C SER A 33 5.22 34.18 -11.53
N GLY A 34 4.77 34.94 -12.55
CA GLY A 34 3.42 34.76 -13.09
C GLY A 34 3.18 33.43 -13.75
N GLU A 35 4.17 32.82 -14.42
CA GLU A 35 4.07 31.50 -14.98
C GLU A 35 4.00 30.42 -13.85
N ARG A 36 4.85 30.56 -12.84
CA ARG A 36 4.80 29.66 -11.68
C ARG A 36 3.46 29.72 -10.97
N ASP A 37 2.91 30.91 -10.75
CA ASP A 37 1.61 31.08 -10.10
C ASP A 37 0.48 30.45 -10.92
N ARG A 38 0.47 30.62 -12.25
CA ARG A 38 -0.51 29.99 -13.13
C ARG A 38 -0.43 28.48 -13.11
N ILE A 39 0.76 27.91 -13.27
CA ILE A 39 0.98 26.47 -13.27
C ILE A 39 0.60 25.88 -11.90
N THR A 40 0.97 26.56 -10.82
CA THR A 40 0.62 26.12 -9.46
C THR A 40 -0.89 26.11 -9.24
N ALA A 41 -1.60 27.17 -9.67
CA ALA A 41 -3.05 27.24 -9.52
C ALA A 41 -3.77 26.16 -10.32
N GLU A 42 -3.34 25.88 -11.54
CA GLU A 42 -3.84 24.78 -12.37
C GLU A 42 -3.65 23.43 -11.66
N ALA A 43 -2.42 23.15 -11.19
CA ALA A 43 -2.08 21.92 -10.52
C ALA A 43 -2.90 21.72 -9.23
N VAL A 44 -3.00 22.74 -8.39
CA VAL A 44 -3.81 22.67 -7.15
C VAL A 44 -5.26 22.32 -7.46
N ALA A 45 -5.87 23.02 -8.44
CA ALA A 45 -7.26 22.77 -8.81
C ALA A 45 -7.47 21.36 -9.37
N ALA A 46 -6.55 20.84 -10.19
CA ALA A 46 -6.64 19.49 -10.74
C ALA A 46 -6.45 18.42 -9.66
N LEU A 47 -5.40 18.56 -8.84
CA LEU A 47 -5.07 17.59 -7.79
C LEU A 47 -6.14 17.52 -6.69
N GLN A 48 -6.79 18.65 -6.34
CA GLN A 48 -7.93 18.66 -5.42
C GLN A 48 -9.11 17.82 -5.94
N ARG A 49 -9.38 17.87 -7.25
CA ARG A 49 -10.41 17.03 -7.86
C ARG A 49 -10.05 15.53 -7.84
N LEU A 50 -8.75 15.22 -7.97
CA LEU A 50 -8.27 13.82 -7.88
C LEU A 50 -8.28 13.28 -6.45
N GLU A 51 -8.12 14.15 -5.44
CA GLU A 51 -8.06 13.74 -4.02
C GLU A 51 -9.35 13.06 -3.60
N ARG A 52 -10.49 13.68 -3.89
CA ARG A 52 -11.82 13.16 -3.56
C ARG A 52 -12.89 13.73 -4.48
N ALA A 53 -13.95 12.95 -4.73
CA ALA A 53 -15.05 13.37 -5.59
C ALA A 53 -15.90 14.49 -4.99
N GLY A 54 -15.90 14.65 -3.65
CA GLY A 54 -16.62 15.68 -2.90
C GLY A 54 -16.15 15.75 -1.45
N PRO A 55 -16.62 16.74 -0.67
CA PRO A 55 -16.13 16.99 0.70
C PRO A 55 -16.23 15.74 1.61
N ASP A 56 -17.32 15.00 1.51
CA ASP A 56 -17.60 13.81 2.34
C ASP A 56 -17.14 12.50 1.68
N SER A 57 -16.56 12.58 0.47
CA SER A 57 -16.06 11.39 -0.24
C SER A 57 -14.73 10.92 0.34
N PRO A 58 -14.43 9.61 0.27
CA PRO A 58 -13.13 9.09 0.71
C PRO A 58 -11.97 9.68 -0.07
N VAL A 59 -10.82 9.83 0.59
CA VAL A 59 -9.57 10.24 -0.06
C VAL A 59 -9.11 9.12 -0.98
N ARG A 60 -8.98 9.41 -2.27
CA ARG A 60 -8.61 8.45 -3.33
C ARG A 60 -7.28 8.78 -3.99
N SER A 61 -6.75 9.99 -3.79
CA SER A 61 -5.41 10.38 -4.22
C SER A 61 -4.74 11.20 -3.13
N ALA A 62 -3.42 11.07 -3.00
CA ALA A 62 -2.64 11.83 -2.03
C ALA A 62 -1.25 12.11 -2.56
N VAL A 63 -0.65 13.22 -2.11
CA VAL A 63 0.74 13.57 -2.39
C VAL A 63 1.51 13.72 -1.09
N TYR A 64 2.76 13.30 -1.13
CA TYR A 64 3.70 13.45 -0.03
C TYR A 64 5.00 14.06 -0.54
N SER A 65 5.59 14.98 0.23
CA SER A 65 6.95 15.42 0.02
C SER A 65 7.89 14.30 0.43
N GLU A 66 8.65 13.75 -0.52
CA GLU A 66 9.57 12.65 -0.26
C GLU A 66 10.81 13.13 0.47
N LEU A 67 11.28 12.30 1.41
CA LEU A 67 12.49 12.53 2.18
C LEU A 67 13.62 11.60 1.71
N GLY A 68 14.87 12.07 1.80
CA GLY A 68 16.06 11.24 1.56
C GLY A 68 16.59 11.26 0.13
N HIS A 69 16.12 12.18 -0.72
CA HIS A 69 16.63 12.46 -2.08
C HIS A 69 16.55 11.30 -3.10
N LYS A 70 15.68 10.31 -2.89
CA LYS A 70 15.35 9.32 -3.92
C LYS A 70 14.43 9.91 -4.99
N GLY A 71 13.57 10.82 -4.57
CA GLY A 71 12.70 11.68 -5.35
C GLY A 71 12.40 12.95 -4.56
N ASP A 72 11.37 13.69 -4.98
CA ASP A 72 10.86 14.89 -4.32
C ASP A 72 9.38 14.72 -3.93
N LEU A 73 8.60 13.96 -4.72
CA LEU A 73 7.17 13.75 -4.50
C LEU A 73 6.81 12.27 -4.63
N ILE A 74 5.93 11.81 -3.73
CA ILE A 74 5.24 10.53 -3.82
C ILE A 74 3.78 10.83 -4.11
N PHE A 75 3.25 10.27 -5.20
CA PHE A 75 1.83 10.27 -5.49
C PHE A 75 1.29 8.87 -5.22
N ILE A 76 0.12 8.78 -4.59
CA ILE A 76 -0.59 7.53 -4.39
C ILE A 76 -2.03 7.68 -4.82
N HIS A 77 -2.53 6.71 -5.58
CA HIS A 77 -3.89 6.70 -6.11
C HIS A 77 -4.55 5.36 -5.85
N PHE A 78 -5.78 5.40 -5.33
CA PHE A 78 -6.65 4.24 -5.17
C PHE A 78 -7.85 4.40 -6.09
N ARG A 79 -8.12 3.39 -6.93
CA ARG A 79 -9.26 3.39 -7.86
C ARG A 79 -9.93 2.02 -7.86
N ASP A 80 -11.11 1.93 -8.46
CA ASP A 80 -11.88 0.70 -8.48
C ASP A 80 -11.35 -0.31 -9.52
N ASN A 81 -10.62 0.19 -10.53
CA ASN A 81 -10.01 -0.60 -11.60
C ASN A 81 -8.79 0.10 -12.21
N PHE A 82 -8.07 -0.62 -13.09
CA PHE A 82 -6.86 -0.10 -13.73
C PHE A 82 -7.17 0.95 -14.80
N GLU A 83 -8.34 0.91 -15.45
CA GLU A 83 -8.74 1.92 -16.42
C GLU A 83 -8.85 3.31 -15.76
N GLN A 84 -9.37 3.36 -14.54
CA GLN A 84 -9.43 4.60 -13.77
C GLN A 84 -8.03 5.05 -13.30
N LEU A 85 -7.10 4.14 -13.01
CA LEU A 85 -5.70 4.50 -12.72
C LEU A 85 -5.01 5.08 -13.96
N ASN A 86 -5.19 4.42 -15.13
CA ASN A 86 -4.67 4.95 -16.40
C ASN A 86 -5.23 6.34 -16.72
N GLN A 87 -6.52 6.57 -16.43
CA GLN A 87 -7.09 7.91 -16.63
C GLN A 87 -6.43 8.96 -15.73
N VAL A 88 -6.10 8.60 -14.48
CA VAL A 88 -5.35 9.50 -13.58
C VAL A 88 -3.97 9.85 -14.16
N GLU A 89 -3.26 8.88 -14.72
CA GLU A 89 -1.96 9.13 -15.36
C GLU A 89 -2.09 10.07 -16.55
N LEU A 90 -3.10 9.85 -17.41
CA LEU A 90 -3.38 10.72 -18.54
C LEU A 90 -3.78 12.13 -18.12
N ASP A 91 -4.61 12.26 -17.08
CA ASP A 91 -5.02 13.55 -16.53
C ASP A 91 -3.83 14.34 -15.96
N LEU A 92 -2.95 13.65 -15.22
CA LEU A 92 -1.73 14.26 -14.69
C LEU A 92 -0.79 14.74 -15.80
N ALA A 93 -0.64 13.93 -16.85
CA ALA A 93 0.22 14.25 -18.00
C ALA A 93 -0.26 15.46 -18.81
N GLN A 94 -1.52 15.90 -18.66
CA GLN A 94 -2.04 17.13 -19.28
C GLN A 94 -1.72 18.41 -18.49
N LEU A 95 -1.26 18.28 -17.24
CA LEU A 95 -0.99 19.45 -16.40
C LEU A 95 0.38 20.07 -16.73
N ALA A 96 0.45 21.38 -16.82
CA ALA A 96 1.71 22.08 -17.09
C ALA A 96 2.80 21.80 -16.03
N ILE A 97 2.42 21.47 -14.79
CA ILE A 97 3.39 21.07 -13.76
C ILE A 97 4.07 19.74 -14.08
N TYR A 98 3.46 18.89 -14.90
CA TYR A 98 4.00 17.57 -15.25
C TYR A 98 5.31 17.68 -16.05
N ASP A 99 5.51 18.77 -16.80
CA ASP A 99 6.75 19.05 -17.53
C ASP A 99 7.98 19.20 -16.61
N PHE A 100 7.75 19.39 -15.30
CA PHE A 100 8.78 19.48 -14.27
C PHE A 100 8.90 18.20 -13.43
N LEU A 101 8.14 17.15 -13.74
CA LEU A 101 8.12 15.88 -13.02
C LEU A 101 8.84 14.79 -13.83
N GLU A 102 9.95 14.30 -13.31
CA GLU A 102 10.64 13.13 -13.83
C GLU A 102 10.23 11.88 -13.01
N LEU A 103 9.57 10.93 -13.65
CA LEU A 103 9.22 9.66 -13.00
C LEU A 103 10.49 8.86 -12.69
N ARG A 104 10.72 8.57 -11.42
CA ARG A 104 11.89 7.79 -10.94
C ARG A 104 11.55 6.34 -10.70
N HIS A 105 10.35 6.08 -10.21
CA HIS A 105 9.84 4.76 -9.92
C HIS A 105 8.32 4.79 -9.90
N SER A 106 7.69 3.68 -10.25
CA SER A 106 6.26 3.46 -10.07
C SER A 106 6.02 2.06 -9.53
N TYR A 107 4.84 1.83 -8.97
CA TYR A 107 4.43 0.52 -8.49
C TYR A 107 2.91 0.38 -8.65
N ILE A 108 2.49 -0.62 -9.44
CA ILE A 108 1.08 -0.92 -9.68
C ILE A 108 0.69 -2.21 -8.95
N SER A 109 -0.49 -2.21 -8.31
CA SER A 109 -0.93 -3.33 -7.47
C SER A 109 -2.43 -3.30 -7.23
N VAL A 110 -2.95 -4.28 -6.50
CA VAL A 110 -4.32 -4.31 -5.97
C VAL A 110 -4.28 -4.54 -4.46
N VAL A 111 -5.14 -3.88 -3.69
CA VAL A 111 -5.27 -4.17 -2.26
C VAL A 111 -5.61 -5.65 -2.10
N GLU A 112 -4.82 -6.38 -1.29
CA GLU A 112 -4.95 -7.82 -1.17
C GLU A 112 -5.03 -8.25 0.30
N LEU A 113 -5.92 -9.19 0.58
CA LEU A 113 -6.02 -9.89 1.86
C LEU A 113 -5.82 -11.38 1.65
N GLY A 114 -4.68 -11.90 2.11
CA GLY A 114 -4.42 -13.34 2.16
C GLY A 114 -5.27 -14.02 3.24
N LEU A 115 -5.95 -15.07 2.88
CA LEU A 115 -6.96 -15.74 3.71
C LEU A 115 -6.50 -17.14 4.21
N TYR A 116 -5.30 -17.26 4.76
CA TYR A 116 -4.79 -18.56 5.23
C TYR A 116 -5.75 -19.30 6.18
N GLU A 117 -6.25 -18.61 7.21
CA GLU A 117 -7.16 -19.20 8.19
C GLU A 117 -8.54 -19.51 7.58
N SER A 118 -9.06 -18.60 6.74
CA SER A 118 -10.34 -18.83 6.05
C SER A 118 -10.24 -19.97 5.04
N SER A 119 -9.10 -20.08 4.33
CA SER A 119 -8.85 -21.20 3.41
C SER A 119 -8.90 -22.53 4.14
N ARG A 120 -8.16 -22.66 5.24
CA ARG A 120 -8.16 -23.86 6.07
C ARG A 120 -9.58 -24.23 6.53
N LYS A 121 -10.31 -23.27 7.12
CA LYS A 121 -11.68 -23.51 7.59
C LYS A 121 -12.64 -23.91 6.47
N THR A 122 -12.50 -23.29 5.28
CA THR A 122 -13.33 -23.64 4.12
C THR A 122 -13.05 -25.06 3.66
N TRP A 123 -11.78 -25.47 3.62
CA TRP A 123 -11.40 -26.84 3.22
C TRP A 123 -11.85 -27.88 4.24
N GLU A 124 -11.64 -27.64 5.53
CA GLU A 124 -12.11 -28.52 6.61
C GLU A 124 -13.64 -28.68 6.60
N ALA A 125 -14.37 -27.60 6.38
CA ALA A 125 -15.83 -27.64 6.28
C ALA A 125 -16.32 -28.45 5.07
N ALA A 126 -15.64 -28.32 3.93
CA ALA A 126 -15.93 -29.11 2.74
C ALA A 126 -15.62 -30.60 2.94
N GLU A 127 -14.48 -30.92 3.55
CA GLU A 127 -14.11 -32.29 3.91
C GLU A 127 -15.14 -32.95 4.86
N ALA A 128 -15.56 -32.19 5.88
CA ALA A 128 -16.60 -32.66 6.83
C ALA A 128 -17.95 -32.95 6.16
N LYS A 129 -18.24 -32.30 5.05
CA LYS A 129 -19.42 -32.56 4.21
C LYS A 129 -19.20 -33.68 3.17
N GLY A 130 -18.01 -34.27 3.12
CA GLY A 130 -17.65 -35.28 2.13
C GLY A 130 -17.51 -34.76 0.70
N LEU A 131 -17.29 -33.46 0.52
CA LEU A 131 -17.13 -32.84 -0.81
C LEU A 131 -15.74 -33.11 -1.36
N ALA A 132 -15.66 -33.65 -2.56
CA ALA A 132 -14.40 -33.90 -3.22
C ALA A 132 -13.74 -32.57 -3.68
N PRO A 133 -12.43 -32.35 -3.43
CA PRO A 133 -11.72 -31.19 -3.94
C PRO A 133 -11.93 -31.04 -5.46
N GLY A 134 -12.32 -29.82 -5.89
CA GLY A 134 -12.56 -29.50 -7.30
C GLY A 134 -13.92 -29.91 -7.86
N SER A 135 -14.79 -30.60 -7.06
CA SER A 135 -16.19 -30.87 -7.48
C SER A 135 -16.99 -29.57 -7.61
N PRO A 136 -18.10 -29.56 -8.41
CA PRO A 136 -18.99 -28.40 -8.50
C PRO A 136 -19.53 -27.94 -7.15
N GLU A 137 -19.88 -28.88 -6.27
CA GLU A 137 -20.38 -28.63 -4.92
C GLU A 137 -19.28 -27.99 -4.05
N PHE A 138 -18.04 -28.49 -4.14
CA PHE A 138 -16.89 -27.90 -3.46
C PHE A 138 -16.64 -26.46 -3.93
N GLN A 139 -16.67 -26.21 -5.26
CA GLN A 139 -16.48 -24.89 -5.82
C GLN A 139 -17.59 -23.93 -5.38
N THR A 140 -18.83 -24.41 -5.29
CA THR A 140 -19.96 -23.62 -4.77
C THR A 140 -19.73 -23.21 -3.32
N GLU A 141 -19.35 -24.15 -2.45
CA GLU A 141 -19.04 -23.87 -1.04
C GLU A 141 -17.93 -22.84 -0.89
N VAL A 142 -16.83 -23.00 -1.65
CA VAL A 142 -15.71 -22.02 -1.67
C VAL A 142 -16.21 -20.64 -2.13
N SER A 143 -16.97 -20.58 -3.22
CA SER A 143 -17.48 -19.30 -3.75
C SER A 143 -18.39 -18.57 -2.77
N GLU A 144 -19.29 -19.30 -2.07
CA GLU A 144 -20.16 -18.71 -1.06
C GLU A 144 -19.38 -18.21 0.17
N ASN A 145 -18.37 -18.96 0.62
CA ASN A 145 -17.49 -18.52 1.70
C ASN A 145 -16.72 -17.27 1.33
N MET A 146 -16.18 -17.21 0.08
CA MET A 146 -15.48 -16.05 -0.43
C MET A 146 -16.38 -14.81 -0.53
N LYS A 147 -17.61 -14.95 -1.00
CA LYS A 147 -18.59 -13.84 -1.04
C LYS A 147 -18.88 -13.29 0.36
N ARG A 148 -19.07 -14.18 1.34
CA ARG A 148 -19.28 -13.75 2.74
C ARG A 148 -18.06 -13.03 3.30
N ALA A 149 -16.87 -13.56 3.05
CA ALA A 149 -15.62 -12.94 3.48
C ALA A 149 -15.40 -11.58 2.82
N ALA A 150 -15.64 -11.45 1.51
CA ALA A 150 -15.54 -10.20 0.76
C ALA A 150 -16.47 -9.12 1.32
N THR A 151 -17.75 -9.47 1.61
CA THR A 151 -18.70 -8.55 2.23
C THR A 151 -18.22 -8.06 3.61
N ALA A 152 -17.76 -8.97 4.45
CA ALA A 152 -17.27 -8.63 5.79
C ALA A 152 -15.98 -7.80 5.77
N MET A 153 -15.15 -7.98 4.74
CA MET A 153 -13.83 -7.31 4.60
C MET A 153 -13.87 -6.10 3.65
N ALA A 154 -15.03 -5.73 3.09
CA ALA A 154 -15.15 -4.65 2.12
C ALA A 154 -14.46 -3.33 2.54
N PRO A 155 -14.56 -2.86 3.80
CA PRO A 155 -13.85 -1.65 4.22
C PRO A 155 -12.31 -1.78 4.23
N ARG A 156 -11.78 -3.01 4.33
CA ARG A 156 -10.34 -3.28 4.27
C ARG A 156 -9.86 -3.47 2.85
N LEU A 157 -10.73 -3.94 1.95
CA LEU A 157 -10.43 -4.11 0.53
C LEU A 157 -10.46 -2.78 -0.22
N ASN A 158 -11.35 -1.87 0.19
CA ASN A 158 -11.52 -0.57 -0.44
C ASN A 158 -11.32 0.57 0.57
N PRO A 159 -10.15 0.65 1.21
CA PRO A 159 -9.89 1.66 2.22
C PRO A 159 -9.75 3.04 1.55
N PRO A 160 -10.10 4.13 2.25
CA PRO A 160 -9.61 5.45 1.89
C PRO A 160 -8.10 5.52 2.14
N ILE A 161 -7.42 6.44 1.48
CA ILE A 161 -6.04 6.77 1.83
C ILE A 161 -6.06 7.46 3.21
N PRO A 162 -5.37 6.92 4.23
CA PRO A 162 -5.35 7.52 5.56
C PRO A 162 -4.79 8.94 5.56
N GLU A 163 -5.42 9.84 6.32
CA GLU A 163 -4.99 11.25 6.43
C GLU A 163 -3.87 11.43 7.47
N ALA A 164 -2.96 10.48 7.56
CA ALA A 164 -1.81 10.53 8.45
C ALA A 164 -0.69 11.42 7.91
N LYS A 165 0.09 11.98 8.82
CA LYS A 165 1.18 12.91 8.51
C LYS A 165 2.31 12.28 7.71
N TYR A 166 2.63 11.01 7.96
CA TYR A 166 3.74 10.32 7.32
C TYR A 166 3.27 9.09 6.56
N ILE A 167 3.94 8.81 5.44
CA ILE A 167 3.85 7.58 4.67
C ILE A 167 5.22 6.90 4.65
N SER A 168 5.24 5.57 4.74
CA SER A 168 6.38 4.75 4.35
C SER A 168 5.89 3.70 3.37
N PHE A 169 6.53 3.60 2.21
CA PHE A 169 6.26 2.58 1.21
C PHE A 169 7.52 1.77 0.95
N TYR A 170 7.34 0.48 0.75
CA TYR A 170 8.36 -0.40 0.20
C TYR A 170 7.73 -1.59 -0.53
N PRO A 171 8.28 -1.99 -1.68
CA PRO A 171 7.91 -3.25 -2.31
C PRO A 171 8.67 -4.41 -1.66
N MET A 172 8.14 -5.62 -1.75
CA MET A 172 8.77 -6.82 -1.22
C MET A 172 8.41 -8.08 -1.99
N ASP A 173 9.31 -9.07 -1.89
CA ASP A 173 9.12 -10.43 -2.39
C ASP A 173 9.24 -11.46 -1.27
N ARG A 174 8.83 -12.69 -1.60
CA ARG A 174 9.19 -13.89 -0.86
C ARG A 174 10.35 -14.60 -1.54
N LEU A 175 11.33 -15.03 -0.73
CA LEU A 175 12.51 -15.74 -1.23
C LEU A 175 12.11 -17.01 -1.99
N ARG A 176 12.63 -17.19 -3.20
CA ARG A 176 12.38 -18.28 -4.13
C ARG A 176 13.66 -18.97 -4.61
N SER A 177 14.69 -19.03 -3.79
CA SER A 177 15.99 -19.56 -4.22
C SER A 177 16.61 -20.51 -3.21
N GLY A 178 17.42 -21.44 -3.69
CA GLY A 178 18.13 -22.41 -2.87
C GLY A 178 17.19 -23.34 -2.11
N ASP A 179 17.54 -23.62 -0.88
CA ASP A 179 16.77 -24.41 0.08
C ASP A 179 15.67 -23.61 0.79
N LYS A 180 15.58 -22.31 0.53
CA LYS A 180 14.62 -21.36 1.13
C LYS A 180 13.66 -20.83 0.06
N ASN A 181 12.69 -21.66 -0.32
CA ASN A 181 11.65 -21.27 -1.27
C ASN A 181 10.30 -21.23 -0.55
N TRP A 182 9.77 -20.01 -0.36
CA TRP A 182 8.48 -19.78 0.31
C TRP A 182 7.33 -20.59 -0.28
N TYR A 183 7.28 -20.70 -1.60
CA TYR A 183 6.19 -21.35 -2.31
C TYR A 183 6.24 -22.89 -2.23
N MET A 184 7.38 -23.44 -1.81
CA MET A 184 7.56 -24.88 -1.55
C MET A 184 7.34 -25.24 -0.08
N VAL A 185 7.17 -24.27 0.82
CA VAL A 185 6.85 -24.52 2.22
C VAL A 185 5.44 -25.10 2.33
N PRO A 186 5.22 -26.15 3.14
CA PRO A 186 3.88 -26.71 3.36
C PRO A 186 2.88 -25.66 3.84
N PHE A 187 1.62 -25.76 3.39
CA PHE A 187 0.57 -24.77 3.70
C PHE A 187 0.43 -24.50 5.20
N ALA A 188 0.42 -25.54 6.04
CA ALA A 188 0.27 -25.43 7.50
C ALA A 188 1.39 -24.60 8.13
N GLU A 189 2.63 -24.75 7.67
CA GLU A 189 3.78 -24.00 8.15
C GLU A 189 3.70 -22.52 7.70
N ARG A 190 3.30 -22.27 6.44
CA ARG A 190 3.07 -20.90 5.97
C ARG A 190 1.96 -20.22 6.77
N GLN A 191 0.86 -20.94 7.06
CA GLN A 191 -0.24 -20.42 7.88
C GLN A 191 0.24 -20.05 9.28
N ARG A 192 1.02 -20.93 9.95
CA ARG A 192 1.59 -20.67 11.28
C ARG A 192 2.45 -19.42 11.27
N MET A 193 3.44 -19.34 10.36
CA MET A 193 4.34 -18.20 10.25
C MET A 193 3.58 -16.89 9.94
N MET A 194 2.60 -16.92 9.04
CA MET A 194 1.79 -15.74 8.72
C MET A 194 0.85 -15.34 9.87
N HIS A 195 0.41 -16.28 10.70
CA HIS A 195 -0.35 -15.96 11.90
C HIS A 195 0.52 -15.19 12.92
N GLU A 196 1.73 -15.68 13.20
CA GLU A 196 2.71 -15.02 14.10
C GLU A 196 3.08 -13.63 13.60
N HIS A 197 3.40 -13.50 12.31
CA HIS A 197 3.64 -12.22 11.65
C HIS A 197 2.47 -11.24 11.82
N GLY A 198 1.25 -11.71 11.61
CA GLY A 198 0.04 -10.93 11.78
C GLY A 198 -0.19 -10.47 13.22
N MET A 199 0.23 -11.25 14.22
CA MET A 199 0.14 -10.86 15.63
C MET A 199 1.06 -9.66 15.96
N ILE A 200 2.28 -9.64 15.39
CA ILE A 200 3.18 -8.48 15.53
C ILE A 200 2.56 -7.24 14.89
N GLY A 201 2.05 -7.34 13.67
CA GLY A 201 1.39 -6.21 13.00
C GLY A 201 0.22 -5.63 13.81
N ARG A 202 -0.56 -6.48 14.47
CA ARG A 202 -1.71 -6.06 15.32
C ARG A 202 -1.30 -5.21 16.53
N LYS A 203 -0.14 -5.45 17.13
CA LYS A 203 0.38 -4.63 18.25
C LYS A 203 0.52 -3.16 17.88
N TYR A 204 0.75 -2.87 16.60
CA TYR A 204 0.91 -1.51 16.08
C TYR A 204 -0.37 -0.92 15.45
N GLY A 205 -1.48 -1.66 15.44
CA GLY A 205 -2.71 -1.29 14.74
C GLY A 205 -3.33 0.05 15.15
N ASP A 206 -3.07 0.51 16.38
CA ASP A 206 -3.55 1.79 16.89
C ASP A 206 -2.71 2.98 16.40
N VAL A 207 -1.42 2.76 16.09
CA VAL A 207 -0.47 3.82 15.74
C VAL A 207 0.01 3.76 14.29
N VAL A 208 -0.17 2.63 13.60
CA VAL A 208 0.16 2.45 12.18
C VAL A 208 -1.02 1.87 11.43
N LYS A 209 -1.48 2.55 10.39
CA LYS A 209 -2.39 1.95 9.42
C LYS A 209 -1.57 1.32 8.29
N GLN A 210 -1.78 0.02 8.09
CA GLN A 210 -1.09 -0.76 7.07
C GLN A 210 -2.05 -1.10 5.94
N ILE A 211 -1.64 -0.84 4.70
CA ILE A 211 -2.34 -1.28 3.51
C ILE A 211 -1.35 -2.14 2.72
N ILE A 212 -1.71 -3.41 2.54
CA ILE A 212 -0.93 -4.36 1.78
C ILE A 212 -1.61 -4.54 0.43
N SER A 213 -0.82 -4.51 -0.63
CA SER A 213 -1.30 -4.73 -1.99
C SER A 213 -0.46 -5.79 -2.71
N GLY A 214 -1.12 -6.66 -3.46
CA GLY A 214 -0.49 -7.70 -4.27
C GLY A 214 -0.22 -7.20 -5.68
N SER A 215 0.89 -7.64 -6.27
CA SER A 215 1.33 -7.25 -7.60
C SER A 215 1.91 -8.39 -8.43
N ILE A 216 1.75 -9.62 -7.98
CA ILE A 216 2.26 -10.81 -8.68
C ILE A 216 1.71 -10.85 -10.11
N GLY A 217 2.61 -10.78 -11.11
CA GLY A 217 2.25 -10.76 -12.51
C GLY A 217 1.82 -9.38 -13.06
N MET A 218 1.96 -8.31 -12.27
CA MET A 218 1.62 -6.93 -12.65
C MET A 218 2.80 -5.98 -12.54
N ASP A 219 3.73 -6.23 -11.60
CA ASP A 219 4.92 -5.42 -11.38
C ASP A 219 6.13 -6.31 -11.08
N ASP A 220 7.32 -5.73 -10.91
CA ASP A 220 8.56 -6.46 -10.67
C ASP A 220 8.61 -7.12 -9.27
N TRP A 221 7.90 -6.57 -8.29
CA TRP A 221 7.81 -7.06 -6.93
C TRP A 221 6.43 -7.68 -6.64
N GLU A 222 6.38 -8.64 -5.71
CA GLU A 222 5.16 -9.40 -5.43
C GLU A 222 4.14 -8.63 -4.57
N TRP A 223 4.61 -7.82 -3.63
CA TRP A 223 3.75 -7.02 -2.74
C TRP A 223 4.29 -5.61 -2.52
N GLY A 224 3.35 -4.66 -2.37
CA GLY A 224 3.59 -3.33 -1.85
C GLY A 224 3.09 -3.20 -0.42
N VAL A 225 3.93 -2.69 0.47
CA VAL A 225 3.57 -2.39 1.86
C VAL A 225 3.53 -0.89 2.04
N THR A 226 2.34 -0.35 2.29
CA THR A 226 2.14 1.07 2.55
C THR A 226 1.74 1.27 4.00
N LEU A 227 2.53 2.04 4.72
CA LEU A 227 2.35 2.34 6.14
C LEU A 227 2.05 3.82 6.32
N PHE A 228 1.10 4.15 7.19
CA PHE A 228 0.69 5.52 7.51
C PHE A 228 0.72 5.72 9.02
N ALA A 229 1.29 6.84 9.49
CA ALA A 229 1.36 7.17 10.92
C ALA A 229 1.55 8.68 11.17
N GLU A 230 1.28 9.10 12.41
CA GLU A 230 1.56 10.46 12.87
C GLU A 230 3.02 10.66 13.33
N ASP A 231 3.69 9.58 13.73
CA ASP A 231 5.11 9.56 14.11
C ASP A 231 5.89 8.57 13.22
N PRO A 232 6.90 9.01 12.46
CA PRO A 232 7.64 8.12 11.55
C PRO A 232 8.53 7.11 12.30
N VAL A 233 8.83 7.34 13.58
CA VAL A 233 9.65 6.43 14.39
C VAL A 233 8.93 5.09 14.60
N VAL A 234 7.59 5.07 14.57
CA VAL A 234 6.82 3.82 14.71
C VAL A 234 7.04 2.89 13.53
N PHE A 235 7.31 3.41 12.31
CA PHE A 235 7.67 2.56 11.17
C PHE A 235 8.95 1.77 11.44
N LYS A 236 9.98 2.47 11.95
CA LYS A 236 11.24 1.83 12.31
C LYS A 236 11.06 0.77 13.39
N ARG A 237 10.23 1.04 14.41
CA ARG A 237 9.95 0.08 15.49
C ARG A 237 9.23 -1.14 14.98
N LEU A 238 8.14 -0.95 14.20
CA LEU A 238 7.36 -2.03 13.59
C LEU A 238 8.25 -2.93 12.71
N ILE A 239 8.98 -2.33 11.76
CA ILE A 239 9.83 -3.08 10.83
C ILE A 239 10.97 -3.78 11.58
N TYR A 240 11.54 -3.14 12.59
CA TYR A 240 12.58 -3.75 13.42
C TYR A 240 12.07 -5.00 14.14
N GLU A 241 10.90 -4.94 14.80
CA GLU A 241 10.30 -6.10 15.47
C GLU A 241 9.97 -7.22 14.47
N MET A 242 9.38 -6.87 13.31
CA MET A 242 9.08 -7.84 12.26
C MET A 242 10.32 -8.54 11.68
N ARG A 243 11.52 -7.97 11.78
CA ARG A 243 12.76 -8.64 11.34
C ARG A 243 13.08 -9.90 12.15
N PHE A 244 12.52 -10.05 13.33
CA PHE A 244 12.76 -11.19 14.21
C PHE A 244 11.68 -12.27 14.12
N ASP A 245 10.58 -12.03 13.40
CA ASP A 245 9.64 -13.10 13.10
C ASP A 245 10.19 -14.05 12.02
N GLU A 246 9.83 -15.32 12.12
CA GLU A 246 10.40 -16.38 11.30
C GLU A 246 10.19 -16.14 9.79
N VAL A 247 8.97 -15.71 9.38
CA VAL A 247 8.68 -15.51 7.96
C VAL A 247 9.45 -14.35 7.36
N SER A 248 9.65 -13.27 8.13
CA SER A 248 10.43 -12.13 7.65
C SER A 248 11.92 -12.39 7.69
N ALA A 249 12.41 -13.05 8.75
CA ALA A 249 13.82 -13.37 8.91
C ALA A 249 14.35 -14.32 7.83
N ILE A 250 13.51 -15.29 7.39
CA ILE A 250 13.93 -16.33 6.46
C ILE A 250 13.53 -16.01 5.01
N TYR A 251 12.32 -15.46 4.79
CA TYR A 251 11.74 -15.43 3.45
C TYR A 251 11.47 -14.02 2.90
N ALA A 252 11.57 -12.94 3.68
CA ALA A 252 11.26 -11.62 3.17
C ALA A 252 12.46 -10.98 2.46
N LEU A 253 12.25 -10.54 1.23
CA LEU A 253 13.13 -9.67 0.47
C LEU A 253 12.50 -8.29 0.39
N PHE A 254 13.25 -7.26 0.77
CA PHE A 254 12.75 -5.89 0.82
C PHE A 254 13.41 -5.05 -0.27
N GLY A 255 12.57 -4.35 -1.04
CA GLY A 255 13.02 -3.35 -1.99
C GLY A 255 13.39 -2.01 -1.33
N GLN A 256 13.37 -0.96 -2.11
CA GLN A 256 13.69 0.39 -1.61
C GLN A 256 12.57 0.91 -0.72
N PHE A 257 12.96 1.55 0.39
CA PHE A 257 12.05 2.25 1.28
C PHE A 257 11.92 3.71 0.85
N TYR A 258 10.69 4.19 0.76
CA TYR A 258 10.34 5.58 0.47
C TYR A 258 9.60 6.16 1.68
N LEU A 259 10.02 7.33 2.15
CA LEU A 259 9.44 8.00 3.30
C LEU A 259 8.97 9.39 2.86
N GLY A 260 7.72 9.75 3.20
CA GLY A 260 7.16 11.05 2.82
C GLY A 260 6.38 11.72 3.94
N ILE A 261 6.28 13.05 3.83
CA ILE A 261 5.42 13.88 4.68
C ILE A 261 4.20 14.29 3.84
N ARG A 262 2.99 14.11 4.37
CA ARG A 262 1.74 14.49 3.71
C ARG A 262 1.83 15.94 3.22
N LEU A 263 1.59 16.13 1.94
CA LEU A 263 1.50 17.43 1.29
C LEU A 263 0.04 17.65 0.84
N PRO A 264 -0.80 18.32 1.63
CA PRO A 264 -2.12 18.70 1.17
C PRO A 264 -2.02 19.55 -0.09
N PHE A 265 -2.86 19.32 -1.08
CA PHE A 265 -2.77 20.05 -2.36
C PHE A 265 -2.86 21.57 -2.19
N ALA A 266 -3.63 22.06 -1.21
CA ALA A 266 -3.68 23.47 -0.85
C ALA A 266 -2.32 24.04 -0.40
N LYS A 267 -1.35 23.21 -0.03
CA LYS A 267 0.01 23.56 0.40
C LYS A 267 1.07 23.38 -0.70
N LEU A 268 0.66 22.99 -1.91
CA LEU A 268 1.59 22.82 -3.03
C LEU A 268 2.37 24.10 -3.36
N SER A 269 1.71 25.27 -3.29
CA SER A 269 2.37 26.57 -3.49
C SER A 269 3.45 26.84 -2.44
N ASP A 270 3.19 26.52 -1.19
CA ASP A 270 4.18 26.66 -0.11
C ASP A 270 5.39 25.75 -0.38
N TRP A 271 5.14 24.49 -0.76
CA TRP A 271 6.18 23.51 -1.08
C TRP A 271 7.05 23.97 -2.25
N LEU A 272 6.43 24.42 -3.36
CA LEU A 272 7.12 24.96 -4.55
C LEU A 272 7.93 26.23 -4.24
N SER A 273 7.60 26.94 -3.16
CA SER A 273 8.31 28.11 -2.67
C SER A 273 9.36 27.79 -1.59
N GLY A 274 9.53 26.51 -1.22
CA GLY A 274 10.43 26.07 -0.15
C GLY A 274 9.95 26.45 1.26
N LYS A 275 8.65 26.66 1.46
CA LYS A 275 8.06 27.19 2.71
C LYS A 275 7.15 26.19 3.43
N LEU A 276 7.49 24.90 3.45
CA LEU A 276 6.72 23.98 4.28
C LEU A 276 6.84 24.34 5.75
N GLN A 277 5.72 24.80 6.35
CA GLN A 277 5.67 25.02 7.79
C GLN A 277 5.66 23.67 8.51
N THR A 278 6.75 23.36 9.17
CA THR A 278 6.78 22.25 10.14
C THR A 278 6.17 22.75 11.42
N ALA A 279 5.04 22.22 11.84
CA ALA A 279 4.59 22.40 13.22
C ALA A 279 5.64 21.76 14.15
N PRO A 280 6.10 22.45 15.19
CA PRO A 280 7.03 21.87 16.15
C PRO A 280 6.24 20.92 17.06
N VAL A 281 6.39 19.60 16.91
CA VAL A 281 5.96 18.64 17.92
C VAL A 281 6.85 17.40 17.91
N PHE A 282 7.71 17.29 18.90
CA PHE A 282 8.19 15.99 19.37
C PHE A 282 7.48 15.66 20.68
N ASN A 283 6.33 15.02 20.60
CA ASN A 283 5.83 14.24 21.72
C ASN A 283 6.37 12.81 21.52
N LEU A 284 7.35 12.42 22.32
CA LEU A 284 7.83 11.05 22.38
C LEU A 284 6.64 10.16 22.79
N ILE A 285 6.10 9.41 21.85
CA ILE A 285 5.12 8.37 22.16
C ILE A 285 5.90 7.29 22.93
N PRO A 286 5.46 6.91 24.14
CA PRO A 286 6.12 5.84 24.91
C PRO A 286 6.15 4.55 24.10
N ASN A 287 7.22 3.76 24.28
CA ASN A 287 7.24 2.40 23.74
C ASN A 287 5.98 1.64 24.19
N PRO A 288 5.36 0.82 23.33
CA PRO A 288 4.36 -0.12 23.80
C PRO A 288 4.96 -0.93 24.95
N LYS A 289 4.19 -1.10 26.03
CA LYS A 289 4.67 -1.84 27.21
C LYS A 289 5.02 -3.26 26.80
N PRO A 290 6.18 -3.80 27.22
CA PRO A 290 6.43 -5.22 27.09
C PRO A 290 5.37 -5.94 27.93
N GLU A 291 4.71 -6.96 27.34
CA GLU A 291 3.92 -7.96 28.09
C GLU A 291 4.81 -8.92 28.83
#